data_0e72973c01cdd1eb617a7571204603fc
#
_entry.id   0e72973c01cdd1eb617a7571204603fc
#
_cell.length_a   1.000
_cell.length_b   1.000
_cell.length_c   1.000
_cell.angle_alpha   90.00
_cell.angle_beta   90.00
_cell.angle_gamma   90.00
#
_symmetry.space_group_name_H-M   'P 1'
#
loop_
_entity.id
_entity.type
_entity.pdbx_description
1 polymer ?
#
loop_
_entity_poly.entity_id
_entity_poly.type
_entity_poly.pdbx_seq_one_letter_code
_entity_poly.pdbx_strand_id
1 'polypeptide(L)'
;MLENYIERNIFRKVYLCEQLFEFQEIDIEQTAISLRVTTPTILHDLESLAECLEYCIKEQVREKHKYKLVFKHGIALSELTQFLYGQSYFLKFLSYYFNGIFTSTELADLEFISLSKVYTIKKIVLDFF
;
A
#
# COMPACT_ATOMS: atom_id res chain seq x y z
N MET A 1 1.41 -11.92 -11.88
CA MET A 1 2.47 -11.31 -12.69
C MET A 1 2.77 -9.91 -12.21
N LEU A 2 1.85 -8.97 -12.42
CA LEU A 2 2.01 -7.60 -11.94
C LEU A 2 2.23 -7.54 -10.44
N GLU A 3 1.54 -8.38 -9.68
CA GLU A 3 1.62 -8.44 -8.22
C GLU A 3 3.05 -8.70 -7.72
N ASN A 4 3.87 -9.39 -8.49
CA ASN A 4 5.25 -9.69 -8.09
C ASN A 4 6.16 -8.46 -8.08
N TYR A 5 5.72 -7.36 -8.70
CA TYR A 5 6.50 -6.13 -8.84
C TYR A 5 6.03 -5.01 -7.91
N ILE A 6 4.80 -5.11 -7.42
CA ILE A 6 4.28 -4.14 -6.44
C ILE A 6 4.97 -4.38 -5.09
N GLU A 7 5.34 -3.30 -4.43
CA GLU A 7 6.01 -3.36 -3.12
C GLU A 7 5.19 -4.17 -2.12
N ARG A 8 5.84 -5.04 -1.36
CA ARG A 8 5.17 -5.95 -0.43
C ARG A 8 4.36 -5.23 0.63
N ASN A 9 4.86 -4.10 1.13
CA ASN A 9 4.13 -3.30 2.13
C ASN A 9 2.82 -2.73 1.56
N ILE A 10 2.81 -2.33 0.30
CA ILE A 10 1.60 -1.87 -0.38
C ILE A 10 0.62 -3.03 -0.50
N PHE A 11 1.10 -4.19 -0.93
CA PHE A 11 0.29 -5.39 -1.09
C PHE A 11 -0.37 -5.80 0.22
N ARG A 12 0.40 -5.78 1.32
CA ARG A 12 -0.15 -6.10 2.65
C ARG A 12 -1.20 -5.10 3.08
N LYS A 13 -0.98 -3.80 2.85
CA LYS A 13 -1.97 -2.76 3.20
C LYS A 13 -3.27 -2.93 2.43
N VAL A 14 -3.19 -3.27 1.16
CA VAL A 14 -4.39 -3.55 0.34
C VAL A 14 -5.14 -4.75 0.93
N TYR A 15 -4.44 -5.83 1.24
CA TYR A 15 -5.04 -7.00 1.87
C TYR A 15 -5.72 -6.65 3.20
N LEU A 16 -5.02 -5.92 4.07
CA LEU A 16 -5.56 -5.49 5.36
C LEU A 16 -6.79 -4.60 5.17
N CYS A 17 -6.75 -3.69 4.21
CA CYS A 17 -7.87 -2.82 3.88
C CYS A 17 -9.09 -3.63 3.45
N GLU A 18 -8.91 -4.62 2.59
CA GLU A 18 -9.98 -5.49 2.12
C GLU A 18 -10.62 -6.26 3.28
N GLN A 19 -9.78 -6.83 4.16
CA GLN A 19 -10.26 -7.57 5.33
C GLN A 19 -11.04 -6.67 6.29
N LEU A 20 -10.52 -5.49 6.57
CA LEU A 20 -11.18 -4.54 7.47
C LEU A 20 -12.45 -3.94 6.87
N PHE A 21 -12.48 -3.74 5.57
CA PHE A 21 -13.68 -3.27 4.88
C PHE A 21 -14.82 -4.27 4.99
N GLU A 22 -14.52 -5.55 4.80
CA GLU A 22 -15.51 -6.61 4.80
C GLU A 22 -15.93 -7.03 6.21
N PHE A 23 -14.96 -7.27 7.09
CA PHE A 23 -15.22 -7.86 8.42
C PHE A 23 -15.16 -6.87 9.57
N GLN A 24 -14.65 -5.68 9.33
CA GLN A 24 -14.47 -4.60 10.31
C GLN A 24 -13.44 -4.89 11.40
N GLU A 25 -12.97 -6.11 11.53
CA GLU A 25 -11.91 -6.47 12.48
C GLU A 25 -11.02 -7.57 11.94
N ILE A 26 -9.79 -7.62 12.44
CA ILE A 26 -8.83 -8.69 12.15
C ILE A 26 -8.20 -9.16 13.45
N ASP A 27 -7.78 -10.43 13.48
CA ASP A 27 -6.91 -10.95 14.50
C ASP A 27 -5.46 -10.70 14.09
N ILE A 28 -4.73 -9.94 14.89
CA ILE A 28 -3.38 -9.47 14.53
C ILE A 28 -2.40 -10.64 14.35
N GLU A 29 -2.41 -11.60 15.28
CA GLU A 29 -1.49 -12.75 15.23
C GLU A 29 -1.79 -13.66 14.05
N GLN A 30 -3.06 -14.00 13.83
CA GLN A 30 -3.47 -14.85 12.71
C GLN A 30 -3.17 -14.20 11.36
N THR A 31 -3.37 -12.90 11.27
CA THR A 31 -3.05 -12.15 10.05
C THR A 31 -1.54 -12.18 9.77
N ALA A 32 -0.72 -11.99 10.81
CA ALA A 32 0.73 -12.08 10.68
C ALA A 32 1.17 -13.45 10.17
N ILE A 33 0.59 -14.52 10.71
CA ILE A 33 0.87 -15.89 10.28
C ILE A 33 0.46 -16.07 8.81
N SER A 34 -0.74 -15.64 8.45
CA SER A 34 -1.27 -15.77 7.08
C SER A 34 -0.40 -15.04 6.05
N LEU A 35 0.12 -13.88 6.41
CA LEU A 35 0.95 -13.07 5.53
C LEU A 35 2.45 -13.39 5.64
N ARG A 36 2.82 -14.31 6.52
CA ARG A 36 4.20 -14.73 6.76
C ARG A 36 5.12 -13.57 7.17
N VAL A 37 4.62 -12.74 8.05
CA VAL A 37 5.36 -11.62 8.61
C VAL A 37 5.22 -11.62 10.13
N THR A 38 5.96 -10.74 10.79
CA THR A 38 5.90 -10.63 12.25
C THR A 38 4.73 -9.76 12.69
N THR A 39 4.30 -9.92 13.93
CA THR A 39 3.26 -9.08 14.53
C THR A 39 3.63 -7.58 14.48
N PRO A 40 4.87 -7.16 14.83
CA PRO A 40 5.25 -5.76 14.67
C PRO A 40 5.10 -5.22 13.27
N THR A 41 5.35 -6.04 12.24
CA THR A 41 5.15 -5.65 10.85
C THR A 41 3.68 -5.36 10.56
N ILE A 42 2.77 -6.21 11.03
CA ILE A 42 1.33 -5.99 10.87
C ILE A 42 0.90 -4.71 11.59
N LEU A 43 1.37 -4.50 12.82
CA LEU A 43 1.04 -3.29 13.58
C LEU A 43 1.52 -2.03 12.86
N HIS A 44 2.71 -2.06 12.30
CA HIS A 44 3.24 -0.94 11.51
C HIS A 44 2.41 -0.71 10.25
N ASP A 45 2.04 -1.78 9.55
CA ASP A 45 1.20 -1.68 8.35
C ASP A 45 -0.19 -1.11 8.68
N LEU A 46 -0.79 -1.52 9.80
CA LEU A 46 -2.09 -1.01 10.24
C LEU A 46 -2.01 0.48 10.60
N GLU A 47 -0.95 0.88 11.29
CA GLU A 47 -0.72 2.29 11.63
C GLU A 47 -0.58 3.15 10.37
N SER A 48 0.22 2.69 9.43
CA SER A 48 0.40 3.36 8.15
C SER A 48 -0.90 3.42 7.33
N LEU A 49 -1.67 2.33 7.33
CA LEU A 49 -2.97 2.27 6.67
C LEU A 49 -3.94 3.30 7.27
N ALA A 50 -4.01 3.37 8.59
CA ALA A 50 -4.88 4.31 9.30
C ALA A 50 -4.50 5.76 8.99
N GLU A 51 -3.21 6.07 8.92
CA GLU A 51 -2.75 7.41 8.52
C GLU A 51 -3.13 7.75 7.09
N CYS A 52 -2.92 6.81 6.17
CA CYS A 52 -3.22 7.01 4.76
C CYS A 52 -4.71 7.24 4.49
N LEU A 53 -5.56 6.55 5.23
CA LEU A 53 -7.01 6.55 5.00
C LEU A 53 -7.78 7.32 6.10
N GLU A 54 -7.10 8.17 6.83
CA GLU A 54 -7.63 8.91 7.99
C GLU A 54 -9.01 9.53 7.72
N TYR A 55 -9.17 10.20 6.58
CA TYR A 55 -10.43 10.88 6.25
C TYR A 55 -11.57 9.92 5.90
N CYS A 56 -11.27 8.66 5.71
CA CYS A 56 -12.26 7.64 5.35
C CYS A 56 -12.68 6.78 6.54
N ILE A 57 -12.06 6.99 7.71
CA ILE A 57 -12.26 6.16 8.89
C ILE A 57 -13.27 6.81 9.83
N LYS A 58 -14.28 6.03 10.23
CA LYS A 58 -15.27 6.43 11.21
C LYS A 58 -14.87 6.06 12.63
N GLU A 59 -14.33 4.84 12.80
CA GLU A 59 -14.00 4.29 14.11
C GLU A 59 -12.77 3.41 13.99
N GLN A 60 -11.90 3.48 15.00
CA GLN A 60 -10.68 2.70 15.08
C GLN A 60 -10.46 2.29 16.53
N VAL A 61 -10.34 0.99 16.78
CA VAL A 61 -10.09 0.45 18.11
C VAL A 61 -9.02 -0.62 18.04
N ARG A 62 -7.98 -0.49 18.86
CA ARG A 62 -6.94 -1.51 18.99
C ARG A 62 -7.09 -2.20 20.33
N GLU A 63 -7.27 -3.51 20.30
CA GLU A 63 -7.23 -4.38 21.45
C GLU A 63 -5.93 -5.20 21.43
N LYS A 64 -5.67 -6.01 22.47
CA LYS A 64 -4.44 -6.77 22.59
C LYS A 64 -4.17 -7.71 21.40
N HIS A 65 -5.20 -8.40 20.92
CA HIS A 65 -5.10 -9.37 19.83
C HIS A 65 -5.89 -9.01 18.59
N LYS A 66 -6.71 -7.97 18.67
CA LYS A 66 -7.62 -7.60 17.59
C LYS A 66 -7.47 -6.13 17.22
N TYR A 67 -7.72 -5.84 15.96
CA TYR A 67 -7.76 -4.48 15.46
C TYR A 67 -9.08 -4.29 14.72
N LYS A 68 -9.81 -3.26 15.12
CA LYS A 68 -11.10 -2.92 14.52
C LYS A 68 -11.01 -1.59 13.81
N LEU A 69 -11.54 -1.54 12.59
CA LEU A 69 -11.59 -0.30 11.81
C LEU A 69 -12.87 -0.28 11.00
N VAL A 70 -13.64 0.79 11.16
CA VAL A 70 -14.90 0.99 10.44
C VAL A 70 -14.76 2.20 9.54
N PHE A 71 -15.04 2.01 8.26
CA PHE A 71 -15.00 3.09 7.29
C PHE A 71 -16.31 3.86 7.28
N LYS A 72 -16.24 5.12 6.86
CA LYS A 72 -17.44 5.96 6.72
C LYS A 72 -18.35 5.42 5.63
N HIS A 73 -19.66 5.69 5.74
CA HIS A 73 -20.63 5.29 4.75
C HIS A 73 -20.36 5.94 3.38
N GLY A 74 -20.71 5.23 2.32
CA GLY A 74 -20.62 5.74 0.96
C GLY A 74 -19.26 5.62 0.33
N ILE A 75 -18.29 5.03 1.02
CA ILE A 75 -16.95 4.82 0.48
C ILE A 75 -16.88 3.41 -0.11
N ALA A 76 -16.49 3.32 -1.37
CA ALA A 76 -16.32 2.04 -2.05
C ALA A 76 -14.94 1.45 -1.76
N LEU A 77 -14.86 0.13 -1.64
CA LEU A 77 -13.58 -0.57 -1.47
C LEU A 77 -12.60 -0.24 -2.59
N SER A 78 -13.09 -0.14 -3.83
CA SER A 78 -12.26 0.21 -4.98
C SER A 78 -11.58 1.57 -4.84
N GLU A 79 -12.23 2.55 -4.22
CA GLU A 79 -11.63 3.87 -3.98
C GLU A 79 -10.46 3.76 -3.00
N LEU A 80 -10.65 2.97 -1.94
CA LEU A 80 -9.61 2.77 -0.92
C LEU A 80 -8.40 2.03 -1.50
N THR A 81 -8.64 0.95 -2.23
CA THR A 81 -7.56 0.16 -2.81
C THR A 81 -6.82 0.90 -3.91
N GLN A 82 -7.51 1.68 -4.74
CA GLN A 82 -6.87 2.52 -5.75
C GLN A 82 -5.95 3.56 -5.11
N PHE A 83 -6.37 4.16 -4.00
CA PHE A 83 -5.55 5.12 -3.28
C PHE A 83 -4.27 4.45 -2.76
N LEU A 84 -4.38 3.24 -2.20
CA LEU A 84 -3.23 2.50 -1.69
C LEU A 84 -2.26 2.08 -2.81
N TYR A 85 -2.78 1.56 -3.92
CA TYR A 85 -1.97 1.22 -5.09
C TYR A 85 -1.29 2.46 -5.68
N GLY A 86 -1.93 3.62 -5.60
CA GLY A 86 -1.35 4.89 -6.05
C GLY A 86 -0.08 5.29 -5.31
N GLN A 87 0.22 4.67 -4.17
CA GLN A 87 1.45 4.90 -3.43
C GLN A 87 2.63 4.06 -3.93
N SER A 88 2.39 3.09 -4.81
CA SER A 88 3.43 2.23 -5.36
C SER A 88 4.31 2.99 -6.34
N TYR A 89 5.59 3.09 -6.06
CA TYR A 89 6.57 3.68 -6.99
C TYR A 89 6.68 2.87 -8.27
N PHE A 90 6.60 1.55 -8.18
CA PHE A 90 6.60 0.70 -9.38
C PHE A 90 5.46 1.09 -10.32
N LEU A 91 4.24 1.18 -9.81
CA LEU A 91 3.07 1.54 -10.62
C LEU A 91 3.15 2.97 -11.14
N LYS A 92 3.62 3.92 -10.33
CA LYS A 92 3.82 5.30 -10.76
C LYS A 92 4.81 5.39 -11.92
N PHE A 93 5.94 4.72 -11.80
CA PHE A 93 6.98 4.75 -12.84
C PHE A 93 6.52 4.05 -14.11
N LEU A 94 5.79 2.94 -13.98
CA LEU A 94 5.19 2.26 -15.10
C LEU A 94 4.26 3.22 -15.88
N SER A 95 3.43 3.97 -15.15
CA SER A 95 2.56 5.00 -15.72
C SER A 95 3.35 6.10 -16.41
N TYR A 96 4.44 6.58 -15.82
CA TYR A 96 5.29 7.59 -16.42
C TYR A 96 5.89 7.10 -17.75
N TYR A 97 6.35 5.86 -17.79
CA TYR A 97 6.85 5.27 -19.04
C TYR A 97 5.80 5.25 -20.14
N PHE A 98 4.57 4.88 -19.83
CA PHE A 98 3.49 4.89 -20.81
C PHE A 98 3.14 6.30 -21.29
N ASN A 99 3.46 7.32 -20.50
CA ASN A 99 3.25 8.73 -20.84
C ASN A 99 4.51 9.40 -21.42
N GLY A 100 5.55 8.64 -21.72
CA GLY A 100 6.74 9.15 -22.39
C GLY A 100 7.74 9.83 -21.48
N ILE A 101 7.66 9.66 -20.16
CA ILE A 101 8.59 10.26 -19.20
C ILE A 101 9.59 9.18 -18.77
N PHE A 102 10.84 9.31 -19.26
CA PHE A 102 11.86 8.27 -19.08
C PHE A 102 13.12 8.72 -18.36
N THR A 103 13.41 10.02 -18.28
CA THR A 103 14.67 10.48 -17.72
C THR A 103 14.65 10.36 -16.20
N SER A 104 15.78 9.91 -15.65
CA SER A 104 15.91 9.74 -14.20
C SER A 104 15.78 11.06 -13.45
N THR A 105 16.26 12.15 -14.02
CA THR A 105 16.16 13.48 -13.42
C THR A 105 14.71 13.93 -13.32
N GLU A 106 13.92 13.77 -14.38
CA GLU A 106 12.50 14.11 -14.37
C GLU A 106 11.73 13.29 -13.32
N LEU A 107 12.00 11.98 -13.26
CA LEU A 107 11.34 11.10 -12.29
C LEU A 107 11.69 11.47 -10.85
N ALA A 108 12.96 11.80 -10.60
CA ALA A 108 13.40 12.22 -9.28
C ALA A 108 12.67 13.51 -8.84
N ASP A 109 12.55 14.47 -9.76
CA ASP A 109 11.89 15.75 -9.47
C ASP A 109 10.39 15.57 -9.25
N LEU A 110 9.73 14.75 -10.08
CA LEU A 110 8.28 14.52 -9.97
C LEU A 110 7.89 13.84 -8.66
N GLU A 111 8.71 12.90 -8.18
CA GLU A 111 8.40 12.13 -6.98
C GLU A 111 9.16 12.59 -5.74
N PHE A 112 9.99 13.61 -5.84
CA PHE A 112 10.78 14.15 -4.72
C PHE A 112 11.65 13.08 -4.05
N ILE A 113 12.31 12.26 -4.86
CA ILE A 113 13.20 11.18 -4.38
C ILE A 113 14.58 11.33 -4.97
N SER A 114 15.54 10.61 -4.37
CA SER A 114 16.93 10.65 -4.83
C SER A 114 17.10 9.92 -6.17
N LEU A 115 18.11 10.29 -6.92
CA LEU A 115 18.49 9.58 -8.17
C LEU A 115 18.81 8.11 -7.90
N SER A 116 19.46 7.82 -6.78
CA SER A 116 19.75 6.44 -6.38
C SER A 116 18.49 5.60 -6.26
N LYS A 117 17.45 6.15 -5.63
CA LYS A 117 16.16 5.48 -5.50
C LYS A 117 15.49 5.32 -6.87
N VAL A 118 15.57 6.35 -7.73
CA VAL A 118 15.03 6.28 -9.09
C VAL A 118 15.66 5.13 -9.87
N TYR A 119 16.98 4.98 -9.81
CA TYR A 119 17.66 3.89 -10.51
C TYR A 119 17.22 2.53 -10.02
N THR A 120 17.02 2.38 -8.71
CA THR A 120 16.52 1.13 -8.13
C THR A 120 15.14 0.79 -8.65
N ILE A 121 14.22 1.75 -8.67
CA ILE A 121 12.85 1.56 -9.14
C ILE A 121 12.82 1.30 -10.65
N LYS A 122 13.59 2.05 -11.43
CA LYS A 122 13.69 1.86 -12.89
C LYS A 122 14.15 0.45 -13.24
N LYS A 123 15.09 -0.09 -12.49
CA LYS A 123 15.57 -1.45 -12.69
C LYS A 123 14.45 -2.47 -12.53
N ILE A 124 13.59 -2.29 -11.52
CA ILE A 124 12.43 -3.15 -11.28
C ILE A 124 11.43 -3.03 -12.43
N VAL A 125 11.15 -1.80 -12.88
CA VAL A 125 10.22 -1.56 -13.99
C VAL A 125 10.73 -2.20 -15.29
N LEU A 126 12.02 -2.05 -15.57
CA LEU A 126 12.63 -2.65 -16.77
C LEU A 126 12.61 -4.18 -16.70
N ASP A 127 12.74 -4.76 -15.53
CA ASP A 127 12.65 -6.21 -15.34
C ASP A 127 11.24 -6.73 -15.67
N PHE A 128 10.22 -5.93 -15.44
CA PHE A 128 8.83 -6.25 -15.78
C PHE A 128 8.64 -6.38 -17.30
N PHE A 129 9.28 -5.51 -18.07
CA PHE A 129 9.24 -5.57 -19.53
C PHE A 129 10.16 -6.68 -20.06
#